data_79ca00b9f18e486535742a97386a2239
#
_entry.id   79ca00b9f18e486535742a97386a2239
#
_cell.length_a   1.000
_cell.length_b   1.000
_cell.length_c   1.000
_cell.angle_alpha   90.00
_cell.angle_beta   90.00
_cell.angle_gamma   90.00
#
_symmetry.space_group_name_H-M   'P 1'
#
loop_
_entity.id
_entity.type
_entity.pdbx_description
1 polymer ?
#
loop_
_entity_poly.entity_id
_entity_poly.type
_entity_poly.pdbx_seq_one_letter_code
_entity_poly.pdbx_strand_id
1 'polypeptide(L)'
;MPEGYSYTGGIEDLPGTGTQKNLHMIFVIDDSGSMQNAHRMDAVNAALQKMVPELQKIQQKVQGDFTIYLSIMTFDEDPQWVVEPTEIAYYVHSPIEASKYVTYYSRAFEELNRKLSRSAFMNQSGKMAAPYIMLLTDGAPTPGDDYGSALQKLEENGWFHAAQRYAVLIGEDAINDPDARNAVSSFVRSSEEGIIDAADAEAIVENVSAKTLVIVEQMTQHRGMTETKKTVPDPEPSPEPPFPEPPFPEPPFPEPSFPDPNPGEDPYPPFENPFPDNGDVF
;
A
#
# COMPACT_ATOMS: atom_id res chain seq x y z
N MET A 1 -34.13 22.29 45.07
CA MET A 1 -33.73 22.39 43.65
C MET A 1 -32.38 21.75 43.59
N PRO A 2 -32.21 20.53 43.08
CA PRO A 2 -30.88 19.97 42.89
C PRO A 2 -30.27 20.54 41.60
N GLU A 3 -29.04 21.01 41.73
CA GLU A 3 -28.23 21.57 40.66
C GLU A 3 -27.99 20.51 39.56
N GLY A 4 -28.33 20.88 38.33
CA GLY A 4 -28.10 20.02 37.15
C GLY A 4 -26.60 19.92 36.82
N TYR A 5 -26.07 18.72 36.92
CA TYR A 5 -24.76 18.41 36.37
C TYR A 5 -24.84 18.44 34.83
N SER A 6 -24.29 19.49 34.25
CA SER A 6 -24.04 19.53 32.80
C SER A 6 -22.81 18.70 32.51
N TYR A 7 -22.99 17.51 31.93
CA TYR A 7 -21.91 16.66 31.45
C TYR A 7 -21.47 17.21 30.06
N THR A 8 -20.37 17.91 30.04
CA THR A 8 -19.73 18.38 28.80
C THR A 8 -18.55 17.50 28.39
N GLY A 9 -18.51 16.25 28.80
CA GLY A 9 -17.55 15.26 28.31
C GLY A 9 -17.96 14.81 26.91
N GLY A 10 -17.18 15.18 25.90
CA GLY A 10 -17.31 14.65 24.54
C GLY A 10 -17.10 13.13 24.53
N ILE A 11 -17.69 12.46 23.57
CA ILE A 11 -17.57 11.01 23.30
C ILE A 11 -16.09 10.56 23.16
N GLU A 12 -15.16 11.51 23.09
CA GLU A 12 -13.72 11.29 22.91
C GLU A 12 -12.97 10.76 24.14
N ASP A 13 -13.57 10.83 25.33
CA ASP A 13 -12.93 10.47 26.61
C ASP A 13 -13.27 9.07 27.15
N LEU A 14 -14.06 8.29 26.41
CA LEU A 14 -14.33 6.91 26.82
C LEU A 14 -13.12 6.02 26.53
N PRO A 15 -12.64 5.19 27.49
CA PRO A 15 -11.62 4.18 27.23
C PRO A 15 -12.11 3.24 26.14
N GLY A 16 -11.44 3.25 24.98
CA GLY A 16 -11.79 2.44 23.81
C GLY A 16 -12.32 3.21 22.59
N THR A 17 -12.56 4.54 22.67
CA THR A 17 -12.94 5.36 21.51
C THR A 17 -11.75 5.95 20.74
N GLY A 18 -10.53 5.56 21.07
CA GLY A 18 -9.35 5.87 20.27
C GLY A 18 -9.50 5.26 18.87
N THR A 19 -9.48 6.10 17.82
CA THR A 19 -9.55 5.62 16.44
C THR A 19 -8.35 4.70 16.20
N GLN A 20 -8.60 3.39 16.08
CA GLN A 20 -7.59 2.39 15.77
C GLN A 20 -6.80 2.83 14.52
N LYS A 21 -5.48 2.75 14.59
CA LYS A 21 -4.59 3.06 13.46
C LYS A 21 -4.18 1.77 12.76
N ASN A 22 -4.06 1.82 11.46
CA ASN A 22 -3.57 0.71 10.64
C ASN A 22 -2.15 1.04 10.16
N LEU A 23 -1.20 0.17 10.45
CA LEU A 23 0.16 0.23 9.92
C LEU A 23 0.28 -0.81 8.81
N HIS A 24 0.55 -0.36 7.59
CA HIS A 24 0.78 -1.25 6.47
C HIS A 24 2.27 -1.43 6.23
N MET A 25 2.74 -2.66 6.36
CA MET A 25 4.10 -3.08 6.05
C MET A 25 4.12 -3.74 4.68
N ILE A 26 4.96 -3.26 3.80
CA ILE A 26 5.06 -3.74 2.42
C ILE A 26 6.51 -4.15 2.17
N PHE A 27 6.71 -5.43 1.85
CA PHE A 27 7.98 -5.94 1.35
C PHE A 27 7.91 -6.06 -0.15
N VAL A 28 8.91 -5.50 -0.83
CA VAL A 28 9.12 -5.56 -2.27
C VAL A 28 10.39 -6.35 -2.48
N ILE A 29 10.27 -7.59 -2.91
CA ILE A 29 11.35 -8.58 -2.91
C ILE A 29 11.69 -8.95 -4.34
N ASP A 30 12.93 -8.69 -4.71
CA ASP A 30 13.52 -9.20 -5.94
C ASP A 30 13.52 -10.73 -5.90
N ASP A 31 12.86 -11.38 -6.85
CA ASP A 31 12.87 -12.84 -7.00
C ASP A 31 13.51 -13.28 -8.33
N SER A 32 14.31 -12.41 -8.95
CA SER A 32 15.06 -12.70 -10.17
C SER A 32 16.00 -13.88 -10.02
N GLY A 33 16.54 -14.36 -11.16
CA GLY A 33 17.36 -15.57 -11.19
C GLY A 33 18.62 -15.51 -10.34
N SER A 34 19.19 -14.33 -10.10
CA SER A 34 20.35 -14.14 -9.23
C SER A 34 20.08 -14.43 -7.75
N MET A 35 18.85 -14.28 -7.30
CA MET A 35 18.42 -14.59 -5.93
C MET A 35 18.53 -16.09 -5.59
N GLN A 36 18.70 -16.98 -6.59
CA GLN A 36 19.01 -18.40 -6.36
C GLN A 36 20.46 -18.59 -5.88
N ASN A 37 21.34 -17.65 -6.21
CA ASN A 37 22.76 -17.75 -5.87
C ASN A 37 22.97 -17.62 -4.35
N ALA A 38 23.97 -18.36 -3.83
CA ALA A 38 24.40 -18.28 -2.44
C ALA A 38 23.24 -18.35 -1.42
N HIS A 39 22.15 -19.04 -1.75
CA HIS A 39 20.97 -19.19 -0.88
C HIS A 39 20.34 -17.86 -0.44
N ARG A 40 20.39 -16.82 -1.30
CA ARG A 40 19.87 -15.47 -0.96
C ARG A 40 18.36 -15.51 -0.68
N MET A 41 17.57 -16.16 -1.54
CA MET A 41 16.14 -16.29 -1.32
C MET A 41 15.81 -17.14 -0.09
N ASP A 42 16.60 -18.21 0.18
CA ASP A 42 16.45 -19.00 1.42
C ASP A 42 16.65 -18.14 2.66
N ALA A 43 17.64 -17.23 2.62
CA ALA A 43 17.92 -16.31 3.71
C ALA A 43 16.83 -15.27 3.90
N VAL A 44 16.24 -14.74 2.82
CA VAL A 44 15.07 -13.86 2.87
C VAL A 44 13.90 -14.59 3.51
N ASN A 45 13.61 -15.82 3.10
CA ASN A 45 12.58 -16.65 3.72
C ASN A 45 12.83 -16.90 5.23
N ALA A 46 14.08 -17.18 5.60
CA ALA A 46 14.45 -17.37 7.00
C ALA A 46 14.27 -16.07 7.81
N ALA A 47 14.58 -14.91 7.23
CA ALA A 47 14.34 -13.61 7.85
C ALA A 47 12.85 -13.37 8.11
N LEU A 48 12.00 -13.61 7.11
CA LEU A 48 10.55 -13.48 7.21
C LEU A 48 9.99 -14.46 8.26
N GLN A 49 10.43 -15.72 8.24
CA GLN A 49 10.02 -16.73 9.21
C GLN A 49 10.40 -16.38 10.65
N LYS A 50 11.57 -15.78 10.86
CA LYS A 50 12.03 -15.29 12.18
C LYS A 50 11.26 -14.06 12.63
N MET A 51 10.97 -13.13 11.73
CA MET A 51 10.37 -11.84 12.01
C MET A 51 8.87 -11.95 12.33
N VAL A 52 8.12 -12.79 11.62
CA VAL A 52 6.65 -12.87 11.73
C VAL A 52 6.17 -13.14 13.16
N PRO A 53 6.69 -14.14 13.91
CA PRO A 53 6.27 -14.36 15.29
C PRO A 53 6.53 -13.18 16.22
N GLU A 54 7.62 -12.43 15.99
CA GLU A 54 7.92 -11.24 16.79
C GLU A 54 6.97 -10.08 16.47
N LEU A 55 6.62 -9.88 15.20
CA LEU A 55 5.61 -8.91 14.80
C LEU A 55 4.23 -9.27 15.39
N GLN A 56 3.89 -10.55 15.45
CA GLN A 56 2.66 -11.02 16.11
C GLN A 56 2.66 -10.70 17.60
N LYS A 57 3.81 -10.83 18.29
CA LYS A 57 3.94 -10.39 19.68
C LYS A 57 3.77 -8.86 19.84
N ILE A 58 4.34 -8.08 18.91
CA ILE A 58 4.14 -6.62 18.90
C ILE A 58 2.65 -6.31 18.69
N GLN A 59 2.00 -6.97 17.72
CA GLN A 59 0.56 -6.81 17.47
C GLN A 59 -0.28 -7.07 18.73
N GLN A 60 0.04 -8.12 19.51
CA GLN A 60 -0.66 -8.42 20.75
C GLN A 60 -0.50 -7.31 21.80
N LYS A 61 0.68 -6.68 21.87
CA LYS A 61 0.96 -5.58 22.81
C LYS A 61 0.21 -4.28 22.44
N VAL A 62 0.01 -4.04 21.14
CA VAL A 62 -0.62 -2.81 20.63
C VAL A 62 -2.06 -3.01 20.21
N GLN A 63 -2.66 -4.16 20.56
CA GLN A 63 -4.02 -4.50 20.21
C GLN A 63 -5.02 -3.44 20.74
N GLY A 64 -5.90 -2.98 19.85
CA GLY A 64 -6.84 -1.90 20.12
C GLY A 64 -6.32 -0.51 19.72
N ASP A 65 -5.01 -0.31 19.63
CA ASP A 65 -4.38 0.94 19.20
C ASP A 65 -3.93 0.90 17.76
N PHE A 66 -3.33 -0.24 17.38
CA PHE A 66 -2.85 -0.49 16.03
C PHE A 66 -3.27 -1.86 15.53
N THR A 67 -3.53 -1.94 14.22
CA THR A 67 -3.54 -3.19 13.46
C THR A 67 -2.40 -3.15 12.44
N ILE A 68 -1.53 -4.15 12.49
CA ILE A 68 -0.41 -4.29 11.55
C ILE A 68 -0.85 -5.20 10.40
N TYR A 69 -0.79 -4.67 9.19
CA TYR A 69 -1.01 -5.40 7.94
C TYR A 69 0.32 -5.67 7.26
N LEU A 70 0.48 -6.88 6.75
CA LEU A 70 1.63 -7.29 5.94
C LEU A 70 1.18 -7.50 4.51
N SER A 71 1.99 -7.02 3.57
CA SER A 71 1.91 -7.37 2.15
C SER A 71 3.30 -7.70 1.63
N ILE A 72 3.38 -8.66 0.72
CA ILE A 72 4.64 -9.03 0.06
C ILE A 72 4.39 -9.06 -1.45
N MET A 73 5.17 -8.28 -2.15
CA MET A 73 5.28 -8.31 -3.59
C MET A 73 6.63 -8.89 -3.98
N THR A 74 6.65 -9.87 -4.83
CA THR A 74 7.87 -10.30 -5.53
C THR A 74 7.92 -9.63 -6.90
N PHE A 75 9.13 -9.42 -7.42
CA PHE A 75 9.30 -8.87 -8.75
C PHE A 75 10.55 -9.40 -9.44
N ASP A 76 10.34 -9.77 -10.66
CA ASP A 76 11.35 -10.09 -11.67
C ASP A 76 11.00 -9.32 -12.95
N GLU A 77 10.54 -10.00 -13.97
CA GLU A 77 9.98 -9.41 -15.18
C GLU A 77 8.57 -8.83 -14.92
N ASP A 78 7.75 -9.52 -14.13
CA ASP A 78 6.38 -9.10 -13.79
C ASP A 78 6.11 -9.18 -12.27
N PRO A 79 5.73 -8.06 -11.63
CA PRO A 79 5.49 -8.03 -10.20
C PRO A 79 4.26 -8.85 -9.80
N GLN A 80 4.38 -9.63 -8.71
CA GLN A 80 3.33 -10.49 -8.18
C GLN A 80 3.10 -10.22 -6.69
N TRP A 81 1.85 -10.01 -6.29
CA TRP A 81 1.50 -9.95 -4.88
C TRP A 81 1.31 -11.37 -4.33
N VAL A 82 2.37 -11.91 -3.73
CA VAL A 82 2.32 -13.23 -3.08
C VAL A 82 1.59 -13.18 -1.73
N VAL A 83 1.53 -11.99 -1.12
CA VAL A 83 0.72 -11.70 0.07
C VAL A 83 0.01 -10.38 -0.15
N GLU A 84 -1.31 -10.39 -0.29
CA GLU A 84 -2.14 -9.19 -0.25
C GLU A 84 -2.32 -8.71 1.20
N PRO A 85 -2.84 -7.48 1.47
CA PRO A 85 -2.95 -6.94 2.82
C PRO A 85 -3.58 -7.91 3.80
N THR A 86 -2.77 -8.52 4.65
CA THR A 86 -3.15 -9.54 5.63
C THR A 86 -2.77 -9.07 7.02
N GLU A 87 -3.70 -9.13 7.97
CA GLU A 87 -3.37 -8.82 9.36
C GLU A 87 -2.28 -9.77 9.86
N ILE A 88 -1.22 -9.20 10.43
CA ILE A 88 -0.07 -9.98 10.90
C ILE A 88 -0.47 -11.04 11.93
N ALA A 89 -1.54 -10.81 12.69
CA ALA A 89 -2.05 -11.75 13.68
C ALA A 89 -2.46 -13.11 13.07
N TYR A 90 -2.85 -13.11 11.80
CA TYR A 90 -3.32 -14.30 11.08
C TYR A 90 -2.36 -14.78 10.00
N TYR A 91 -1.27 -14.04 9.78
CA TYR A 91 -0.32 -14.39 8.73
C TYR A 91 0.54 -15.60 9.11
N VAL A 92 0.67 -16.54 8.18
CA VAL A 92 1.59 -17.68 8.25
C VAL A 92 2.50 -17.62 7.02
N HIS A 93 3.80 -17.57 7.26
CA HIS A 93 4.76 -17.47 6.15
C HIS A 93 4.79 -18.74 5.30
N SER A 94 4.66 -18.55 3.99
CA SER A 94 4.94 -19.58 2.98
C SER A 94 6.22 -19.20 2.24
N PRO A 95 7.15 -20.13 1.99
CA PRO A 95 8.39 -19.84 1.29
C PRO A 95 8.16 -19.24 -0.10
N ILE A 96 8.96 -18.23 -0.42
CA ILE A 96 9.03 -17.58 -1.75
C ILE A 96 10.12 -18.28 -2.54
N GLU A 97 9.86 -18.58 -3.80
CA GLU A 97 10.84 -19.16 -4.71
C GLU A 97 11.38 -18.09 -5.64
N ALA A 98 12.70 -18.12 -5.88
CA ALA A 98 13.28 -17.24 -6.87
C ALA A 98 12.96 -17.75 -8.29
N SER A 99 12.67 -16.83 -9.19
CA SER A 99 12.38 -17.08 -10.59
C SER A 99 13.66 -17.36 -11.41
N LYS A 100 13.53 -17.33 -12.74
CA LYS A 100 14.68 -17.45 -13.67
C LYS A 100 14.81 -16.23 -14.57
N TYR A 101 14.06 -15.17 -14.26
CA TYR A 101 13.96 -14.00 -15.12
C TYR A 101 14.86 -12.85 -14.65
N VAL A 102 14.77 -11.75 -15.33
CA VAL A 102 15.54 -10.52 -15.12
C VAL A 102 14.81 -9.57 -14.16
N THR A 103 15.48 -8.51 -13.72
CA THR A 103 14.98 -7.58 -12.72
C THR A 103 14.47 -6.29 -13.36
N TYR A 104 13.16 -6.02 -13.34
CA TYR A 104 12.56 -4.77 -13.79
C TYR A 104 11.97 -3.97 -12.61
N TYR A 105 12.75 -3.01 -12.11
CA TYR A 105 12.28 -2.09 -11.06
C TYR A 105 11.13 -1.19 -11.52
N SER A 106 11.13 -0.78 -12.79
CA SER A 106 10.07 0.08 -13.32
C SER A 106 8.69 -0.53 -13.11
N ARG A 107 8.54 -1.82 -13.42
CA ARG A 107 7.26 -2.53 -13.26
C ARG A 107 6.87 -2.70 -11.79
N ALA A 108 7.85 -3.00 -10.92
CA ALA A 108 7.62 -3.07 -9.48
C ALA A 108 7.14 -1.72 -8.92
N PHE A 109 7.75 -0.61 -9.33
CA PHE A 109 7.36 0.73 -8.88
C PHE A 109 6.00 1.17 -9.43
N GLU A 110 5.68 0.83 -10.68
CA GLU A 110 4.36 1.07 -11.26
C GLU A 110 3.26 0.30 -10.53
N GLU A 111 3.49 -0.97 -10.24
CA GLU A 111 2.54 -1.81 -9.50
C GLU A 111 2.38 -1.33 -8.05
N LEU A 112 3.47 -0.97 -7.37
CA LEU A 112 3.44 -0.39 -6.03
C LEU A 112 2.63 0.91 -6.03
N ASN A 113 2.84 1.80 -7.02
CA ASN A 113 2.07 3.03 -7.18
C ASN A 113 0.57 2.76 -7.33
N ARG A 114 0.21 1.78 -8.15
CA ARG A 114 -1.18 1.38 -8.39
C ARG A 114 -1.87 0.90 -7.11
N LYS A 115 -1.16 0.15 -6.26
CA LYS A 115 -1.70 -0.44 -5.03
C LYS A 115 -1.71 0.52 -3.84
N LEU A 116 -0.82 1.52 -3.80
CA LEU A 116 -0.80 2.54 -2.76
C LEU A 116 -1.92 3.56 -2.96
N SER A 117 -3.16 3.12 -2.84
CA SER A 117 -4.35 3.97 -3.00
C SER A 117 -5.49 3.53 -2.08
N ARG A 118 -6.41 4.45 -1.80
CA ARG A 118 -7.62 4.15 -1.01
C ARG A 118 -8.60 3.22 -1.74
N SER A 119 -8.50 3.12 -3.05
CA SER A 119 -9.27 2.15 -3.83
C SER A 119 -8.67 0.75 -3.85
N ALA A 120 -7.46 0.58 -3.33
CA ALA A 120 -6.74 -0.68 -3.27
C ALA A 120 -6.26 -1.00 -1.84
N PHE A 121 -4.96 -0.94 -1.56
CA PHE A 121 -4.38 -1.45 -0.31
C PHE A 121 -4.54 -0.51 0.90
N MET A 122 -4.81 0.78 0.69
CA MET A 122 -4.92 1.76 1.78
C MET A 122 -6.37 2.03 2.17
N ASN A 123 -7.23 0.99 2.16
CA ASN A 123 -8.68 1.10 2.32
C ASN A 123 -9.21 0.52 3.65
N GLN A 124 -8.37 0.03 4.53
CA GLN A 124 -8.79 -0.51 5.83
C GLN A 124 -9.54 0.54 6.63
N SER A 125 -10.55 0.08 7.38
CA SER A 125 -11.32 0.96 8.26
C SER A 125 -10.44 1.54 9.37
N GLY A 126 -10.64 2.82 9.69
CA GLY A 126 -9.84 3.53 10.70
C GLY A 126 -8.79 4.46 10.08
N LYS A 127 -7.89 4.97 10.91
CA LYS A 127 -6.81 5.86 10.46
C LYS A 127 -5.63 5.03 9.94
N MET A 128 -5.16 5.36 8.74
CA MET A 128 -3.93 4.79 8.20
C MET A 128 -2.72 5.58 8.71
N ALA A 129 -1.74 4.88 9.28
CA ALA A 129 -0.39 5.44 9.50
C ALA A 129 0.38 5.52 8.17
N ALA A 130 1.46 6.27 8.16
CA ALA A 130 2.42 6.23 7.05
C ALA A 130 2.92 4.78 6.88
N PRO A 131 2.91 4.23 5.65
CA PRO A 131 3.32 2.84 5.45
C PRO A 131 4.82 2.66 5.67
N TYR A 132 5.19 1.44 6.02
CA TYR A 132 6.57 0.98 6.01
C TYR A 132 6.80 0.19 4.71
N ILE A 133 7.83 0.54 3.95
CA ILE A 133 8.14 -0.11 2.68
C ILE A 133 9.61 -0.52 2.68
N MET A 134 9.89 -1.81 2.46
CA MET A 134 11.24 -2.35 2.39
C MET A 134 11.45 -3.02 1.03
N LEU A 135 12.44 -2.54 0.28
CA LEU A 135 12.92 -3.14 -0.96
C LEU A 135 14.09 -4.07 -0.64
N LEU A 136 14.05 -5.32 -1.12
CA LEU A 136 15.12 -6.29 -1.01
C LEU A 136 15.55 -6.69 -2.41
N THR A 137 16.85 -6.58 -2.72
CA THR A 137 17.37 -6.88 -4.04
C THR A 137 18.85 -7.31 -3.97
N ASP A 138 19.29 -8.11 -4.92
CA ASP A 138 20.66 -8.55 -5.05
C ASP A 138 21.36 -8.02 -6.32
N GLY A 139 20.77 -7.00 -6.97
CA GLY A 139 21.35 -6.51 -8.23
C GLY A 139 20.86 -5.16 -8.70
N ALA A 140 21.49 -4.73 -9.78
CA ALA A 140 21.11 -3.54 -10.52
C ALA A 140 19.88 -3.79 -11.40
N PRO A 141 19.14 -2.72 -11.75
CA PRO A 141 18.09 -2.81 -12.78
C PRO A 141 18.64 -3.37 -14.08
N THR A 142 17.83 -4.14 -14.79
CA THR A 142 18.17 -4.63 -16.13
C THR A 142 18.49 -3.44 -17.06
N PRO A 143 19.55 -3.53 -17.90
CA PRO A 143 19.88 -2.47 -18.83
C PRO A 143 18.70 -2.08 -19.72
N GLY A 144 18.35 -0.78 -19.73
CA GLY A 144 17.21 -0.25 -20.47
C GLY A 144 15.90 -0.20 -19.67
N ASP A 145 15.90 -0.66 -18.43
CA ASP A 145 14.76 -0.45 -17.50
C ASP A 145 14.65 1.03 -17.11
N ASP A 146 13.53 1.68 -17.44
CA ASP A 146 13.27 3.09 -17.09
C ASP A 146 12.69 3.23 -15.67
N TYR A 147 13.42 2.64 -14.70
CA TYR A 147 13.01 2.73 -13.29
C TYR A 147 13.00 4.16 -12.76
N GLY A 148 13.81 5.05 -13.32
CA GLY A 148 13.86 6.46 -12.92
C GLY A 148 12.55 7.18 -13.15
N SER A 149 11.96 7.03 -14.34
CA SER A 149 10.63 7.62 -14.65
C SER A 149 9.51 6.97 -13.83
N ALA A 150 9.57 5.66 -13.59
CA ALA A 150 8.61 4.96 -12.76
C ALA A 150 8.68 5.42 -11.29
N LEU A 151 9.90 5.56 -10.75
CA LEU A 151 10.12 6.07 -9.39
C LEU A 151 9.67 7.52 -9.25
N GLN A 152 9.92 8.38 -10.25
CA GLN A 152 9.44 9.76 -10.23
C GLN A 152 7.91 9.83 -10.12
N LYS A 153 7.18 9.01 -10.89
CA LYS A 153 5.71 8.92 -10.78
C LYS A 153 5.27 8.37 -9.42
N LEU A 154 6.00 7.40 -8.88
CA LEU A 154 5.73 6.83 -7.56
C LEU A 154 5.96 7.86 -6.46
N GLU A 155 6.93 8.78 -6.59
CA GLU A 155 7.16 9.88 -5.65
C GLU A 155 6.00 10.89 -5.59
N GLU A 156 5.19 10.99 -6.63
CA GLU A 156 3.98 11.82 -6.65
C GLU A 156 2.84 11.18 -5.82
N ASN A 157 2.94 9.90 -5.50
CA ASN A 157 1.97 9.21 -4.65
C ASN A 157 2.11 9.65 -3.19
N GLY A 158 1.06 10.22 -2.62
CA GLY A 158 1.08 10.75 -1.25
C GLY A 158 1.39 9.70 -0.18
N TRP A 159 1.00 8.43 -0.37
CA TRP A 159 1.33 7.35 0.56
C TRP A 159 2.79 6.96 0.48
N PHE A 160 3.35 6.86 -0.72
CA PHE A 160 4.77 6.60 -0.93
C PHE A 160 5.63 7.77 -0.43
N HIS A 161 5.17 9.00 -0.68
CA HIS A 161 5.84 10.19 -0.19
C HIS A 161 5.94 10.23 1.33
N ALA A 162 4.90 9.81 2.03
CA ALA A 162 4.85 9.75 3.50
C ALA A 162 5.52 8.49 4.08
N ALA A 163 5.79 7.46 3.27
CA ALA A 163 6.30 6.18 3.73
C ALA A 163 7.68 6.26 4.41
N GLN A 164 7.89 5.41 5.41
CA GLN A 164 9.23 5.07 5.86
C GLN A 164 9.81 4.00 4.93
N ARG A 165 10.88 4.33 4.23
CA ARG A 165 11.45 3.51 3.17
C ARG A 165 12.84 3.02 3.53
N TYR A 166 13.05 1.74 3.30
CA TYR A 166 14.33 1.06 3.49
C TYR A 166 14.63 0.18 2.30
N ALA A 167 15.90 -0.05 2.05
CA ALA A 167 16.35 -0.98 1.02
C ALA A 167 17.46 -1.87 1.58
N VAL A 168 17.47 -3.13 1.18
CA VAL A 168 18.49 -4.12 1.52
C VAL A 168 19.22 -4.51 0.24
N LEU A 169 20.53 -4.28 0.20
CA LEU A 169 21.41 -4.83 -0.82
C LEU A 169 21.95 -6.17 -0.35
N ILE A 170 21.68 -7.22 -1.14
CA ILE A 170 21.94 -8.62 -0.79
C ILE A 170 23.15 -9.14 -1.57
N GLY A 171 24.22 -9.49 -0.85
CA GLY A 171 25.44 -10.02 -1.43
C GLY A 171 26.50 -8.95 -1.74
N GLU A 172 27.77 -9.33 -1.63
CA GLU A 172 28.90 -8.41 -1.82
C GLU A 172 28.93 -7.81 -3.24
N ASP A 173 28.48 -8.55 -4.24
CA ASP A 173 28.37 -8.11 -5.63
C ASP A 173 27.40 -6.94 -5.77
N ALA A 174 26.20 -7.02 -5.20
CA ALA A 174 25.23 -5.93 -5.21
C ALA A 174 25.67 -4.72 -4.35
N ILE A 175 26.28 -4.98 -3.20
CA ILE A 175 26.78 -3.94 -2.29
C ILE A 175 27.86 -3.08 -3.00
N ASN A 176 28.69 -3.71 -3.81
CA ASN A 176 29.79 -3.06 -4.53
C ASN A 176 29.40 -2.59 -5.94
N ASP A 177 28.17 -2.87 -6.39
CA ASP A 177 27.66 -2.41 -7.68
C ASP A 177 27.13 -0.98 -7.59
N PRO A 178 27.74 -0.01 -8.31
CA PRO A 178 27.28 1.36 -8.29
C PRO A 178 25.85 1.56 -8.81
N ASP A 179 25.42 0.76 -9.79
CA ASP A 179 24.09 0.89 -10.40
C ASP A 179 23.01 0.34 -9.45
N ALA A 180 23.27 -0.78 -8.77
CA ALA A 180 22.40 -1.30 -7.72
C ALA A 180 22.29 -0.28 -6.57
N ARG A 181 23.41 0.24 -6.08
CA ARG A 181 23.42 1.24 -4.99
C ARG A 181 22.72 2.53 -5.39
N ASN A 182 22.88 3.01 -6.61
CA ASN A 182 22.17 4.20 -7.11
C ASN A 182 20.64 3.98 -7.15
N ALA A 183 20.20 2.81 -7.60
CA ALA A 183 18.79 2.49 -7.66
C ALA A 183 18.15 2.46 -6.26
N VAL A 184 18.76 1.76 -5.29
CA VAL A 184 18.23 1.72 -3.93
C VAL A 184 18.35 3.06 -3.19
N SER A 185 19.44 3.82 -3.43
CA SER A 185 19.61 5.17 -2.89
C SER A 185 18.50 6.11 -3.35
N SER A 186 18.13 6.03 -4.62
CA SER A 186 17.01 6.80 -5.16
C SER A 186 15.69 6.42 -4.50
N PHE A 187 15.46 5.11 -4.28
CA PHE A 187 14.26 4.60 -3.62
C PHE A 187 14.13 5.10 -2.17
N VAL A 188 15.22 5.16 -1.39
CA VAL A 188 15.23 5.64 0.01
C VAL A 188 15.48 7.15 0.14
N ARG A 189 15.40 7.92 -0.95
CA ARG A 189 15.66 9.36 -1.01
C ARG A 189 17.07 9.74 -0.55
N SER A 190 18.06 8.99 -0.98
CA SER A 190 19.47 9.22 -0.66
C SER A 190 19.78 9.24 0.85
N SER A 191 18.95 8.58 1.66
CA SER A 191 19.22 8.39 3.08
C SER A 191 20.09 7.16 3.27
N GLU A 192 21.36 7.35 3.59
CA GLU A 192 22.29 6.24 3.89
C GLU A 192 21.78 5.35 5.05
N GLU A 193 21.08 5.93 6.01
CA GLU A 193 20.46 5.17 7.11
C GLU A 193 19.32 4.24 6.65
N GLY A 194 18.75 4.52 5.47
CA GLY A 194 17.71 3.71 4.84
C GLY A 194 18.27 2.51 4.07
N ILE A 195 19.59 2.46 3.80
CA ILE A 195 20.22 1.36 3.08
C ILE A 195 20.85 0.38 4.08
N ILE A 196 20.61 -0.88 3.86
CA ILE A 196 21.11 -2.00 4.70
C ILE A 196 21.95 -2.89 3.79
N ASP A 197 23.24 -3.00 4.10
CA ASP A 197 24.13 -3.92 3.41
C ASP A 197 24.09 -5.29 4.10
N ALA A 198 23.76 -6.34 3.36
CA ALA A 198 23.67 -7.71 3.83
C ALA A 198 24.53 -8.62 2.95
N ALA A 199 25.82 -8.75 3.31
CA ALA A 199 26.82 -9.43 2.48
C ALA A 199 26.57 -10.95 2.35
N ASP A 200 25.97 -11.58 3.36
CA ASP A 200 25.73 -13.00 3.43
C ASP A 200 24.34 -13.35 4.02
N ALA A 201 24.01 -14.63 4.00
CA ALA A 201 22.73 -15.14 4.47
C ALA A 201 22.45 -14.80 5.94
N GLU A 202 23.47 -14.79 6.81
CA GLU A 202 23.31 -14.46 8.23
C GLU A 202 22.98 -12.98 8.40
N ALA A 203 23.68 -12.10 7.68
CA ALA A 203 23.42 -10.66 7.66
C ALA A 203 22.02 -10.33 7.16
N ILE A 204 21.51 -11.06 6.14
CA ILE A 204 20.13 -10.90 5.68
C ILE A 204 19.14 -11.19 6.80
N VAL A 205 19.28 -12.37 7.44
CA VAL A 205 18.37 -12.81 8.50
C VAL A 205 18.40 -11.84 9.69
N GLU A 206 19.59 -11.39 10.10
CA GLU A 206 19.72 -10.48 11.23
C GLU A 206 19.23 -9.07 10.91
N ASN A 207 19.74 -8.47 9.84
CA ASN A 207 19.50 -7.07 9.54
C ASN A 207 18.03 -6.81 9.14
N VAL A 208 17.44 -7.66 8.28
CA VAL A 208 16.04 -7.50 7.88
C VAL A 208 15.12 -7.65 9.09
N SER A 209 15.29 -8.71 9.88
CA SER A 209 14.40 -8.94 11.02
C SER A 209 14.59 -7.90 12.13
N ALA A 210 15.84 -7.63 12.55
CA ALA A 210 16.11 -6.69 13.64
C ALA A 210 15.68 -5.25 13.28
N LYS A 211 16.03 -4.77 12.07
CA LYS A 211 15.68 -3.41 11.64
C LYS A 211 14.17 -3.24 11.56
N THR A 212 13.48 -4.20 10.97
CA THR A 212 12.01 -4.16 10.86
C THR A 212 11.35 -4.09 12.23
N LEU A 213 11.76 -4.93 13.17
CA LEU A 213 11.18 -4.96 14.51
C LEU A 213 11.38 -3.65 15.26
N VAL A 214 12.57 -3.08 15.22
CA VAL A 214 12.88 -1.78 15.86
C VAL A 214 11.99 -0.68 15.28
N ILE A 215 11.85 -0.62 13.97
CA ILE A 215 11.06 0.41 13.31
C ILE A 215 9.58 0.27 13.65
N VAL A 216 9.04 -0.95 13.59
CA VAL A 216 7.63 -1.19 13.92
C VAL A 216 7.35 -0.86 15.39
N GLU A 217 8.24 -1.23 16.32
CA GLU A 217 8.12 -0.79 17.70
C GLU A 217 8.10 0.72 17.83
N GLN A 218 9.02 1.44 17.19
CA GLN A 218 9.03 2.90 17.19
C GLN A 218 7.74 3.50 16.62
N MET A 219 7.26 2.99 15.48
CA MET A 219 6.02 3.48 14.86
C MET A 219 4.79 3.24 15.73
N THR A 220 4.77 2.17 16.51
CA THR A 220 3.65 1.83 17.38
C THR A 220 3.73 2.49 18.77
N GLN A 221 4.94 2.80 19.27
CA GLN A 221 5.16 3.40 20.59
C GLN A 221 5.05 4.93 20.61
N HIS A 222 5.16 5.63 19.47
CA HIS A 222 5.08 7.10 19.39
C HIS A 222 3.68 7.66 19.68
N ARG A 223 2.99 7.11 20.65
CA ARG A 223 1.67 7.54 21.12
C ARG A 223 1.72 8.74 22.06
N GLY A 224 2.88 9.14 22.55
CA GLY A 224 3.02 10.08 23.66
C GLY A 224 3.69 11.42 23.35
N MET A 225 4.20 11.69 22.16
CA MET A 225 5.07 12.84 21.95
C MET A 225 4.64 13.85 20.86
N THR A 226 3.44 13.76 20.31
CA THR A 226 2.96 14.77 19.33
C THR A 226 1.64 15.38 19.70
N GLU A 227 1.45 15.74 20.97
CA GLU A 227 0.52 16.79 21.37
C GLU A 227 1.26 17.96 22.01
N THR A 228 2.33 18.43 21.42
CA THR A 228 2.68 19.84 21.57
C THR A 228 1.77 20.61 20.61
N LYS A 229 0.66 21.06 21.19
CA LYS A 229 -0.18 22.12 20.65
C LYS A 229 0.70 23.22 20.03
N LYS A 230 0.96 23.18 18.75
CA LYS A 230 1.07 24.41 17.97
C LYS A 230 -0.37 24.86 17.75
N THR A 231 -0.86 25.64 18.66
CA THR A 231 -1.99 26.55 18.43
C THR A 231 -1.52 27.50 17.32
N VAL A 232 -1.73 27.11 16.08
CA VAL A 232 -1.87 28.06 15.01
C VAL A 232 -3.25 28.67 15.28
N PRO A 233 -3.37 29.99 15.51
CA PRO A 233 -4.69 30.60 15.61
C PRO A 233 -5.40 30.29 14.27
N ASP A 234 -6.63 29.78 14.39
CA ASP A 234 -7.50 29.61 13.22
C ASP A 234 -7.49 30.93 12.44
N PRO A 235 -7.24 30.90 11.13
CA PRO A 235 -7.49 32.08 10.31
C PRO A 235 -8.96 32.45 10.48
N GLU A 236 -9.24 33.68 10.81
CA GLU A 236 -10.60 34.20 10.89
C GLU A 236 -11.35 33.76 9.62
N PRO A 237 -12.61 33.26 9.76
CA PRO A 237 -13.35 32.82 8.60
C PRO A 237 -13.47 33.99 7.63
N SER A 238 -12.92 33.81 6.44
CA SER A 238 -13.07 34.74 5.33
C SER A 238 -14.57 34.94 5.11
N PRO A 239 -15.08 36.17 4.93
CA PRO A 239 -16.50 36.39 4.68
C PRO A 239 -16.94 35.55 3.48
N GLU A 240 -17.96 34.73 3.68
CA GLU A 240 -18.52 33.93 2.62
C GLU A 240 -18.89 34.84 1.44
N PRO A 241 -18.55 34.48 0.20
CA PRO A 241 -19.04 35.21 -0.95
C PRO A 241 -20.57 35.16 -0.95
N PRO A 242 -21.25 36.25 -1.35
CA PRO A 242 -22.72 36.25 -1.41
C PRO A 242 -23.19 35.10 -2.30
N PHE A 243 -24.20 34.37 -1.80
CA PHE A 243 -24.80 33.26 -2.54
C PHE A 243 -25.16 33.72 -3.96
N PRO A 244 -24.81 32.98 -5.00
CA PRO A 244 -25.29 33.27 -6.34
C PRO A 244 -26.84 33.24 -6.33
N GLU A 245 -27.45 34.25 -6.90
CA GLU A 245 -28.91 34.27 -7.08
C GLU A 245 -29.35 32.98 -7.79
N PRO A 246 -30.51 32.41 -7.41
CA PRO A 246 -31.00 31.19 -8.07
C PRO A 246 -31.20 31.47 -9.56
N PRO A 247 -30.80 30.54 -10.44
CA PRO A 247 -30.99 30.71 -11.87
C PRO A 247 -32.47 30.91 -12.18
N PHE A 248 -32.77 31.85 -13.09
CA PHE A 248 -34.12 32.09 -13.58
C PHE A 248 -34.77 30.77 -14.01
N PRO A 249 -36.06 30.56 -13.75
CA PRO A 249 -36.76 29.37 -14.18
C PRO A 249 -36.64 29.24 -15.72
N GLU A 250 -36.11 28.10 -16.16
CA GLU A 250 -36.04 27.78 -17.57
C GLU A 250 -37.46 27.80 -18.20
N PRO A 251 -37.63 28.28 -19.42
CA PRO A 251 -38.89 28.20 -20.10
C PRO A 251 -39.31 26.73 -20.29
N PRO A 252 -40.58 26.39 -20.19
CA PRO A 252 -41.04 25.01 -20.34
C PRO A 252 -40.61 24.45 -21.70
N PHE A 253 -39.98 23.27 -21.67
CA PHE A 253 -39.61 22.54 -22.87
C PHE A 253 -40.86 22.31 -23.74
N PRO A 254 -40.78 22.48 -25.06
CA PRO A 254 -41.89 22.09 -25.93
C PRO A 254 -42.09 20.56 -25.80
N GLU A 255 -43.34 20.16 -25.63
CA GLU A 255 -43.70 18.73 -25.61
C GLU A 255 -43.25 18.04 -26.88
N PRO A 256 -42.63 16.86 -26.84
CA PRO A 256 -42.30 16.11 -28.02
C PRO A 256 -43.57 15.68 -28.73
N SER A 257 -43.80 16.18 -29.93
CA SER A 257 -44.85 15.69 -30.82
C SER A 257 -44.45 14.34 -31.38
N PHE A 258 -45.04 13.27 -30.85
CA PHE A 258 -44.92 11.95 -31.45
C PHE A 258 -45.79 11.90 -32.70
N PRO A 259 -45.27 11.42 -33.84
CA PRO A 259 -46.14 11.14 -35.01
C PRO A 259 -47.12 10.02 -34.65
N ASP A 260 -48.36 10.17 -35.10
CA ASP A 260 -49.37 9.14 -34.95
C ASP A 260 -48.91 7.80 -35.51
N PRO A 261 -49.10 6.69 -34.78
CA PRO A 261 -48.70 5.39 -35.28
C PRO A 261 -49.48 5.02 -36.51
N ASN A 262 -48.76 4.67 -37.56
CA ASN A 262 -49.33 4.20 -38.83
C ASN A 262 -50.09 2.88 -38.54
N PRO A 263 -51.40 2.77 -38.83
CA PRO A 263 -52.15 1.55 -38.50
C PRO A 263 -51.81 0.44 -39.52
N GLY A 264 -50.81 -0.36 -39.19
CA GLY A 264 -50.41 -1.52 -40.00
C GLY A 264 -49.01 -2.08 -39.79
N GLU A 265 -48.21 -1.46 -38.98
CA GLU A 265 -46.88 -2.02 -38.66
C GLU A 265 -46.82 -2.47 -37.18
N ASP A 266 -46.50 -3.73 -36.99
CA ASP A 266 -46.31 -4.33 -35.67
C ASP A 266 -45.02 -3.70 -35.06
N PRO A 267 -45.08 -3.04 -33.89
CA PRO A 267 -43.94 -2.31 -33.33
C PRO A 267 -42.82 -3.20 -32.76
N TYR A 268 -42.95 -4.51 -32.80
CA TYR A 268 -41.97 -5.42 -32.29
C TYR A 268 -41.57 -6.46 -33.35
N PRO A 269 -40.29 -6.46 -33.80
CA PRO A 269 -39.81 -7.59 -34.59
C PRO A 269 -39.78 -8.87 -33.71
N PRO A 270 -39.97 -10.05 -34.31
CA PRO A 270 -39.93 -11.31 -33.55
C PRO A 270 -38.58 -11.48 -32.89
N PHE A 271 -38.61 -11.82 -31.60
CA PHE A 271 -37.42 -12.09 -30.79
C PHE A 271 -36.73 -13.33 -31.34
N GLU A 272 -35.60 -13.18 -32.01
CA GLU A 272 -34.71 -14.29 -32.31
C GLU A 272 -33.96 -14.72 -31.05
N ASN A 273 -34.20 -15.93 -30.60
CA ASN A 273 -33.51 -16.53 -29.46
C ASN A 273 -32.04 -16.83 -29.85
N PRO A 274 -31.03 -16.19 -29.20
CA PRO A 274 -29.65 -16.34 -29.59
C PRO A 274 -29.01 -17.65 -29.09
N PHE A 275 -29.76 -18.54 -28.44
CA PHE A 275 -29.22 -19.82 -27.95
C PHE A 275 -29.64 -20.96 -28.88
N PRO A 276 -28.68 -21.69 -29.47
CA PRO A 276 -29.02 -22.91 -30.21
C PRO A 276 -29.55 -23.96 -29.26
N ASP A 277 -30.66 -24.54 -29.65
CA ASP A 277 -31.29 -25.69 -29.01
C ASP A 277 -30.33 -26.91 -29.12
N ASN A 278 -29.61 -27.20 -28.04
CA ASN A 278 -28.82 -28.40 -27.95
C ASN A 278 -29.78 -29.58 -27.63
N GLY A 279 -30.39 -30.09 -28.68
CA GLY A 279 -31.11 -31.32 -28.66
C GLY A 279 -30.20 -32.50 -28.22
N ASP A 280 -30.76 -33.31 -27.38
CA ASP A 280 -30.31 -34.58 -26.85
C ASP A 280 -29.41 -35.40 -27.80
N VAL A 281 -28.24 -35.80 -27.29
CA VAL A 281 -27.59 -37.05 -27.72
C VAL A 281 -27.14 -37.82 -26.48
N PHE A 282 -27.66 -39.04 -26.39
CA PHE A 282 -27.44 -40.15 -25.48
C PHE A 282 -26.10 -40.25 -24.74
#